data_c3aaab6c8a413c6125a1690aaa29c7b2
#
_entry.id   c3aaab6c8a413c6125a1690aaa29c7b2
#
_cell.length_a   1.000
_cell.length_b   1.000
_cell.length_c   1.000
_cell.angle_alpha   90.00
_cell.angle_beta   90.00
_cell.angle_gamma   90.00
#
_symmetry.space_group_name_H-M   'P 1'
#
loop_
_entity.id
_entity.type
_entity.pdbx_description
1 polymer ?
#
loop_
_entity_poly.entity_id
_entity_poly.type
_entity_poly.pdbx_seq_one_letter_code
_entity_poly.pdbx_strand_id
1 'polypeptide(L)'
;MTLHVSRASLQDWALVRDWCATEGWNPGAADASVFFAQDPDGFFVGRVDGEPVSAISVVNYDADYSFLGFYLVRPDLRGQGHGLATWRAALAHAGDRTVGLDGVPAQQDNYRRSGFAPAYRTARYVGEVPLPDRPVTGVVPVDRVDPAALAAYDSACHPADRPRFLTPWVSAPGHRALARVTDGRLTGYGVVRPAESEARIGPLFADTPADASALLDALATEARAFGAPRVAVDMPEANPAAARLALSRGLEPSFETARMYTGPIRPVAQDRIFAVTTLELG
;
A
#
# COMPACT_ATOMS: atom_id res chain seq x y z
N MET A 1 -10.66 -31.85 11.06
CA MET A 1 -10.77 -31.01 9.84
C MET A 1 -9.36 -30.60 9.42
N THR A 2 -8.99 -30.86 8.16
CA THR A 2 -7.63 -30.56 7.66
C THR A 2 -7.65 -29.26 6.88
N LEU A 3 -6.76 -28.32 7.22
CA LEU A 3 -6.56 -27.10 6.45
C LEU A 3 -5.79 -27.44 5.17
N HIS A 4 -6.31 -27.01 4.04
CA HIS A 4 -5.64 -27.04 2.74
C HIS A 4 -5.32 -25.62 2.30
N VAL A 5 -4.06 -25.29 2.07
CA VAL A 5 -3.61 -23.97 1.58
C VAL A 5 -3.28 -24.08 0.11
N SER A 6 -3.87 -23.23 -0.71
CA SER A 6 -3.63 -23.18 -2.16
C SER A 6 -3.48 -21.75 -2.65
N ARG A 7 -2.96 -21.57 -3.86
CA ARG A 7 -2.99 -20.29 -4.55
C ARG A 7 -4.44 -19.83 -4.73
N ALA A 8 -4.66 -18.54 -4.52
CA ALA A 8 -5.95 -17.90 -4.70
C ALA A 8 -6.10 -17.38 -6.14
N SER A 9 -7.30 -17.46 -6.68
CA SER A 9 -7.68 -16.74 -7.89
C SER A 9 -8.08 -15.30 -7.56
N LEU A 10 -8.17 -14.45 -8.59
CA LEU A 10 -8.73 -13.10 -8.42
C LEU A 10 -10.19 -13.13 -7.92
N GLN A 11 -10.95 -14.19 -8.26
CA GLN A 11 -12.31 -14.39 -7.76
C GLN A 11 -12.33 -14.69 -6.26
N ASP A 12 -11.40 -15.53 -5.76
CA ASP A 12 -11.24 -15.78 -4.32
C ASP A 12 -10.94 -14.48 -3.56
N TRP A 13 -10.18 -13.55 -4.21
CA TRP A 13 -9.75 -12.31 -3.57
C TRP A 13 -10.88 -11.30 -3.34
N ALA A 14 -12.01 -11.44 -4.03
CA ALA A 14 -13.20 -10.64 -3.74
C ALA A 14 -13.68 -10.87 -2.29
N LEU A 15 -13.68 -12.14 -1.84
CA LEU A 15 -14.02 -12.50 -0.46
C LEU A 15 -13.01 -11.93 0.55
N VAL A 16 -11.71 -11.96 0.20
CA VAL A 16 -10.64 -11.41 1.06
C VAL A 16 -10.81 -9.90 1.23
N ARG A 17 -11.23 -9.18 0.19
CA ARG A 17 -11.57 -7.76 0.27
C ARG A 17 -12.70 -7.49 1.27
N ASP A 18 -13.77 -8.32 1.26
CA ASP A 18 -14.88 -8.19 2.20
C ASP A 18 -14.42 -8.45 3.66
N TRP A 19 -13.48 -9.38 3.86
CA TRP A 19 -12.85 -9.56 5.17
C TRP A 19 -12.01 -8.35 5.59
N CYS A 20 -11.26 -7.74 4.67
CA CYS A 20 -10.52 -6.50 4.93
C CYS A 20 -11.45 -5.35 5.36
N ALA A 21 -12.61 -5.21 4.71
CA ALA A 21 -13.60 -4.21 5.09
C ALA A 21 -14.11 -4.43 6.53
N THR A 22 -14.35 -5.69 6.91
CA THR A 22 -14.75 -6.07 8.28
C THR A 22 -13.68 -5.73 9.33
N GLU A 23 -12.39 -5.81 8.97
CA GLU A 23 -11.24 -5.39 9.82
C GLU A 23 -10.96 -3.87 9.76
N GLY A 24 -11.72 -3.10 8.98
CA GLY A 24 -11.56 -1.65 8.83
C GLY A 24 -10.33 -1.23 7.98
N TRP A 25 -9.81 -2.13 7.13
CA TRP A 25 -8.59 -1.84 6.36
C TRP A 25 -8.83 -0.95 5.13
N ASN A 26 -10.04 -0.94 4.59
CA ASN A 26 -10.47 -0.09 3.47
C ASN A 26 -9.54 -0.15 2.23
N PRO A 27 -9.32 -1.34 1.61
CA PRO A 27 -8.53 -1.43 0.38
C PRO A 27 -9.24 -0.73 -0.79
N GLY A 28 -8.46 -0.29 -1.78
CA GLY A 28 -9.02 0.34 -2.98
C GLY A 28 -9.84 -0.63 -3.83
N ALA A 29 -10.86 -0.12 -4.50
CA ALA A 29 -11.81 -0.94 -5.26
C ALA A 29 -11.15 -1.74 -6.40
N ALA A 30 -10.12 -1.19 -7.04
CA ALA A 30 -9.40 -1.81 -8.16
C ALA A 30 -8.05 -2.44 -7.76
N ASP A 31 -7.66 -2.37 -6.49
CA ASP A 31 -6.31 -2.76 -6.02
C ASP A 31 -5.97 -4.21 -6.37
N ALA A 32 -6.92 -5.14 -6.18
CA ALA A 32 -6.69 -6.57 -6.38
C ALA A 32 -6.17 -6.90 -7.79
N SER A 33 -6.72 -6.32 -8.84
CA SER A 33 -6.31 -6.61 -10.23
C SER A 33 -4.87 -6.18 -10.49
N VAL A 34 -4.45 -5.05 -9.91
CA VAL A 34 -3.07 -4.55 -10.03
C VAL A 34 -2.10 -5.39 -9.20
N PHE A 35 -2.53 -5.81 -8.01
CA PHE A 35 -1.73 -6.66 -7.13
C PHE A 35 -1.42 -8.00 -7.79
N PHE A 36 -2.42 -8.65 -8.38
CA PHE A 36 -2.24 -9.90 -9.14
C PHE A 36 -1.38 -9.72 -10.41
N ALA A 37 -1.36 -8.53 -11.02
CA ALA A 37 -0.48 -8.26 -12.15
C ALA A 37 1.01 -8.26 -11.76
N GLN A 38 1.34 -7.88 -10.52
CA GLN A 38 2.73 -7.91 -10.02
C GLN A 38 3.22 -9.35 -9.85
N ASP A 39 2.46 -10.18 -9.16
CA ASP A 39 2.80 -11.57 -8.87
C ASP A 39 1.51 -12.40 -8.73
N PRO A 40 1.03 -13.04 -9.82
CA PRO A 40 -0.22 -13.79 -9.80
C PRO A 40 -0.17 -15.03 -8.89
N ASP A 41 1.02 -15.50 -8.54
CA ASP A 41 1.25 -16.66 -7.71
C ASP A 41 1.42 -16.33 -6.22
N GLY A 42 1.46 -15.04 -5.87
CA GLY A 42 1.75 -14.53 -4.53
C GLY A 42 0.54 -14.48 -3.57
N PHE A 43 -0.62 -15.02 -3.95
CA PHE A 43 -1.86 -14.93 -3.19
C PHE A 43 -2.33 -16.32 -2.76
N PHE A 44 -2.68 -16.48 -1.47
CA PHE A 44 -3.01 -17.78 -0.90
C PHE A 44 -4.29 -17.72 -0.07
N VAL A 45 -5.08 -18.80 -0.16
CA VAL A 45 -6.27 -19.04 0.66
C VAL A 45 -6.16 -20.41 1.32
N GLY A 46 -6.38 -20.43 2.63
CA GLY A 46 -6.56 -21.64 3.41
C GLY A 46 -8.04 -22.02 3.48
N ARG A 47 -8.35 -23.29 3.22
CA ARG A 47 -9.70 -23.84 3.25
C ARG A 47 -9.81 -25.03 4.20
N VAL A 48 -10.93 -25.11 4.90
CA VAL A 48 -11.33 -26.25 5.71
C VAL A 48 -12.63 -26.79 5.14
N ASP A 49 -12.67 -28.05 4.76
CA ASP A 49 -13.83 -28.69 4.13
C ASP A 49 -14.39 -27.93 2.90
N GLY A 50 -13.47 -27.29 2.14
CA GLY A 50 -13.79 -26.47 0.97
C GLY A 50 -14.05 -24.98 1.27
N GLU A 51 -14.38 -24.64 2.50
CA GLU A 51 -14.73 -23.27 2.91
C GLU A 51 -13.47 -22.41 3.18
N PRO A 52 -13.36 -21.20 2.63
CA PRO A 52 -12.25 -20.29 2.91
C PRO A 52 -12.27 -19.85 4.39
N VAL A 53 -11.13 -19.99 5.07
CA VAL A 53 -10.97 -19.66 6.50
C VAL A 53 -9.83 -18.68 6.78
N SER A 54 -8.87 -18.57 5.88
CA SER A 54 -7.71 -17.68 6.03
C SER A 54 -7.19 -17.23 4.67
N ALA A 55 -6.52 -16.08 4.65
CA ALA A 55 -5.86 -15.54 3.47
C ALA A 55 -4.53 -14.89 3.84
N ILE A 56 -3.63 -14.80 2.88
CA ILE A 56 -2.36 -14.08 2.97
C ILE A 56 -1.84 -13.79 1.56
N SER A 57 -1.14 -12.69 1.38
CA SER A 57 -0.31 -12.45 0.20
C SER A 57 1.17 -12.46 0.56
N VAL A 58 2.00 -13.00 -0.33
CA VAL A 58 3.46 -12.88 -0.33
C VAL A 58 3.85 -12.57 -1.75
N VAL A 59 3.97 -11.27 -2.07
CA VAL A 59 4.16 -10.78 -3.43
C VAL A 59 5.64 -10.57 -3.70
N ASN A 60 6.18 -11.26 -4.69
CA ASN A 60 7.55 -11.12 -5.14
C ASN A 60 7.67 -9.96 -6.13
N TYR A 61 8.59 -9.03 -5.86
CA TYR A 61 8.85 -7.89 -6.73
C TYR A 61 10.01 -8.18 -7.69
N ASP A 62 11.11 -8.67 -7.15
CA ASP A 62 12.33 -9.01 -7.90
C ASP A 62 13.02 -10.26 -7.29
N ALA A 63 14.33 -10.40 -7.51
CA ALA A 63 15.10 -11.51 -6.95
C ALA A 63 15.37 -11.38 -5.45
N ASP A 64 15.30 -10.17 -4.90
CA ASP A 64 15.81 -9.84 -3.56
C ASP A 64 14.71 -9.41 -2.59
N TYR A 65 13.52 -9.02 -3.09
CA TYR A 65 12.47 -8.42 -2.27
C TYR A 65 11.09 -9.00 -2.50
N SER A 66 10.39 -9.23 -1.40
CA SER A 66 8.96 -9.61 -1.34
C SER A 66 8.23 -8.75 -0.32
N PHE A 67 6.91 -8.67 -0.45
CA PHE A 67 6.06 -8.05 0.55
C PHE A 67 4.93 -8.99 0.98
N LEU A 68 4.73 -9.09 2.29
CA LEU A 68 3.68 -9.89 2.90
C LEU A 68 2.55 -8.99 3.38
N GLY A 69 1.34 -9.29 2.94
CA GLY A 69 0.14 -8.56 3.32
C GLY A 69 -1.09 -9.46 3.44
N PHE A 70 -2.26 -8.85 3.66
CA PHE A 70 -3.55 -9.53 3.73
C PHE A 70 -3.60 -10.76 4.65
N TYR A 71 -2.78 -10.79 5.71
CA TYR A 71 -2.79 -11.90 6.65
C TYR A 71 -4.03 -11.87 7.53
N LEU A 72 -5.00 -12.67 7.16
CA LEU A 72 -6.33 -12.72 7.76
C LEU A 72 -6.74 -14.15 8.12
N VAL A 73 -7.46 -14.26 9.23
CA VAL A 73 -8.20 -15.48 9.62
C VAL A 73 -9.59 -15.06 10.03
N ARG A 74 -10.60 -15.76 9.55
CA ARG A 74 -11.97 -15.54 9.95
C ARG A 74 -12.07 -15.47 11.48
N PRO A 75 -12.77 -14.47 12.05
CA PRO A 75 -12.83 -14.24 13.50
C PRO A 75 -13.26 -15.47 14.32
N ASP A 76 -14.26 -16.19 13.84
CA ASP A 76 -14.83 -17.38 14.45
C ASP A 76 -13.88 -18.61 14.47
N LEU A 77 -12.80 -18.57 13.68
CA LEU A 77 -11.84 -19.67 13.51
C LEU A 77 -10.42 -19.30 13.99
N ARG A 78 -10.28 -18.14 14.64
CA ARG A 78 -8.99 -17.72 15.24
C ARG A 78 -8.61 -18.63 16.41
N GLY A 79 -7.30 -18.73 16.69
CA GLY A 79 -6.78 -19.55 17.78
C GLY A 79 -6.71 -21.06 17.50
N GLN A 80 -7.14 -21.53 16.33
CA GLN A 80 -7.16 -22.94 15.93
C GLN A 80 -5.93 -23.37 15.09
N GLY A 81 -4.93 -22.51 14.93
CA GLY A 81 -3.70 -22.79 14.17
C GLY A 81 -3.79 -22.55 12.67
N HIS A 82 -4.96 -22.22 12.11
CA HIS A 82 -5.17 -22.01 10.68
C HIS A 82 -4.26 -20.88 10.12
N GLY A 83 -4.17 -19.77 10.83
CA GLY A 83 -3.30 -18.65 10.43
C GLY A 83 -1.84 -19.04 10.32
N LEU A 84 -1.29 -19.73 11.32
CA LEU A 84 0.12 -20.15 11.30
C LEU A 84 0.41 -21.16 10.17
N ALA A 85 -0.52 -22.06 9.90
CA ALA A 85 -0.37 -23.02 8.80
C ALA A 85 -0.40 -22.31 7.44
N THR A 86 -1.32 -21.36 7.24
CA THR A 86 -1.40 -20.52 6.03
C THR A 86 -0.13 -19.67 5.86
N TRP A 87 0.35 -19.04 6.93
CA TRP A 87 1.60 -18.27 6.97
C TRP A 87 2.79 -19.10 6.48
N ARG A 88 2.98 -20.29 7.05
CA ARG A 88 4.12 -21.17 6.70
C ARG A 88 4.08 -21.63 5.24
N ALA A 89 2.89 -21.95 4.74
CA ALA A 89 2.70 -22.38 3.36
C ALA A 89 2.98 -21.24 2.37
N ALA A 90 2.48 -20.03 2.66
CA ALA A 90 2.64 -18.87 1.78
C ALA A 90 4.07 -18.29 1.83
N LEU A 91 4.71 -18.25 3.00
CA LEU A 91 6.03 -17.64 3.14
C LEU A 91 7.10 -18.39 2.32
N ALA A 92 6.91 -19.69 2.06
CA ALA A 92 7.78 -20.45 1.17
C ALA A 92 7.87 -19.85 -0.26
N HIS A 93 6.87 -19.09 -0.70
CA HIS A 93 6.87 -18.40 -2.00
C HIS A 93 7.92 -17.28 -2.08
N ALA A 94 8.27 -16.65 -0.97
CA ALA A 94 9.32 -15.64 -0.93
C ALA A 94 10.72 -16.23 -1.23
N GLY A 95 10.97 -17.53 -0.94
CA GLY A 95 12.30 -18.11 -1.04
C GLY A 95 13.29 -17.39 -0.12
N ASP A 96 14.45 -17.01 -0.65
CA ASP A 96 15.53 -16.36 0.10
C ASP A 96 15.42 -14.81 0.14
N ARG A 97 14.34 -14.24 -0.38
CA ARG A 97 14.12 -12.78 -0.43
C ARG A 97 13.98 -12.17 0.95
N THR A 98 14.41 -10.93 1.09
CA THR A 98 13.97 -10.09 2.21
C THR A 98 12.47 -9.82 2.07
N VAL A 99 11.73 -10.17 3.12
CA VAL A 99 10.27 -9.95 3.16
C VAL A 99 9.96 -8.72 4.00
N GLY A 100 9.21 -7.77 3.43
CA GLY A 100 8.62 -6.65 4.14
C GLY A 100 7.19 -6.93 4.57
N LEU A 101 6.71 -6.27 5.61
CA LEU A 101 5.28 -6.20 5.98
C LEU A 101 4.97 -4.92 6.75
N ASP A 102 3.67 -4.58 6.82
CA ASP A 102 3.14 -3.56 7.73
C ASP A 102 2.33 -4.24 8.83
N GLY A 103 2.96 -4.42 9.99
CA GLY A 103 2.41 -5.18 11.11
C GLY A 103 1.49 -4.36 12.00
N VAL A 104 0.23 -4.80 12.15
CA VAL A 104 -0.70 -4.22 13.13
C VAL A 104 -0.17 -4.43 14.56
N PRO A 105 -0.40 -3.51 15.52
CA PRO A 105 0.18 -3.57 16.87
C PRO A 105 -0.03 -4.92 17.57
N ALA A 106 -1.21 -5.50 17.46
CA ALA A 106 -1.55 -6.78 18.10
C ALA A 106 -0.76 -7.99 17.59
N GLN A 107 -0.10 -7.89 16.41
CA GLN A 107 0.63 -9.00 15.78
C GLN A 107 2.15 -8.79 15.73
N GLN A 108 2.67 -7.64 16.12
CA GLN A 108 4.10 -7.33 15.99
C GLN A 108 5.01 -8.32 16.71
N ASP A 109 4.61 -8.83 17.89
CA ASP A 109 5.38 -9.85 18.61
C ASP A 109 5.40 -11.19 17.90
N ASN A 110 4.34 -11.55 17.18
CA ASN A 110 4.30 -12.75 16.32
C ASN A 110 5.27 -12.60 15.14
N TYR A 111 5.31 -11.41 14.54
CA TYR A 111 6.23 -11.11 13.43
C TYR A 111 7.69 -11.11 13.90
N ARG A 112 8.00 -10.54 15.07
CA ARG A 112 9.35 -10.64 15.67
C ARG A 112 9.80 -12.08 15.87
N ARG A 113 8.92 -12.94 16.41
CA ARG A 113 9.19 -14.38 16.56
C ARG A 113 9.39 -15.11 15.23
N SER A 114 8.87 -14.54 14.15
CA SER A 114 9.03 -15.05 12.78
C SER A 114 10.24 -14.44 12.04
N GLY A 115 11.12 -13.72 12.73
CA GLY A 115 12.35 -13.18 12.17
C GLY A 115 12.25 -11.76 11.62
N PHE A 116 11.12 -11.08 11.79
CA PHE A 116 10.97 -9.69 11.35
C PHE A 116 11.49 -8.69 12.40
N ALA A 117 12.29 -7.74 11.96
CA ALA A 117 12.75 -6.62 12.76
C ALA A 117 11.98 -5.34 12.39
N PRO A 118 11.55 -4.51 13.37
CA PRO A 118 10.88 -3.24 13.09
C PRO A 118 11.85 -2.24 12.48
N ALA A 119 11.38 -1.49 11.47
CA ALA A 119 12.12 -0.41 10.82
C ALA A 119 11.58 0.97 11.24
N TYR A 120 10.29 1.21 11.04
CA TYR A 120 9.61 2.46 11.42
C TYR A 120 8.10 2.22 11.56
N ARG A 121 7.39 3.18 12.15
CA ARG A 121 5.92 3.17 12.18
C ARG A 121 5.35 3.91 10.97
N THR A 122 4.16 3.48 10.54
CA THR A 122 3.34 4.15 9.54
C THR A 122 2.00 4.47 10.19
N ALA A 123 1.60 5.74 10.16
CA ALA A 123 0.32 6.18 10.67
C ALA A 123 -0.62 6.53 9.50
N ARG A 124 -1.86 6.05 9.57
CA ARG A 124 -2.93 6.46 8.67
C ARG A 124 -3.52 7.76 9.18
N TYR A 125 -3.53 8.76 8.31
CA TYR A 125 -4.22 10.03 8.54
C TYR A 125 -5.46 10.12 7.68
N VAL A 126 -6.58 10.56 8.27
CA VAL A 126 -7.90 10.59 7.63
C VAL A 126 -8.56 11.94 7.83
N GLY A 127 -9.23 12.44 6.83
CA GLY A 127 -10.00 13.69 6.94
C GLY A 127 -10.35 14.29 5.59
N GLU A 128 -10.91 15.48 5.64
CA GLU A 128 -11.15 16.31 4.47
C GLU A 128 -10.02 17.31 4.31
N VAL A 129 -9.31 17.24 3.19
CA VAL A 129 -8.31 18.24 2.84
C VAL A 129 -9.04 19.51 2.35
N PRO A 130 -8.79 20.68 2.93
CA PRO A 130 -9.31 21.94 2.40
C PRO A 130 -8.88 22.14 0.95
N LEU A 131 -9.82 22.49 0.08
CA LEU A 131 -9.48 22.76 -1.32
C LEU A 131 -8.70 24.08 -1.42
N PRO A 132 -7.70 24.14 -2.30
CA PRO A 132 -6.99 25.37 -2.56
C PRO A 132 -7.91 26.40 -3.25
N ASP A 133 -7.76 27.67 -2.91
CA ASP A 133 -8.53 28.78 -3.52
C ASP A 133 -8.24 28.94 -5.03
N ARG A 134 -7.14 28.39 -5.51
CA ARG A 134 -6.71 28.43 -6.89
C ARG A 134 -6.23 27.06 -7.35
N PRO A 135 -6.37 26.73 -8.64
CA PRO A 135 -5.82 25.52 -9.20
C PRO A 135 -4.31 25.37 -8.88
N VAL A 136 -3.91 24.18 -8.48
CA VAL A 136 -2.50 23.88 -8.20
C VAL A 136 -1.70 23.90 -9.51
N THR A 137 -0.71 24.77 -9.60
CA THR A 137 0.14 24.87 -10.79
C THR A 137 1.27 23.84 -10.77
N GLY A 138 1.73 23.37 -11.94
CA GLY A 138 2.82 22.41 -12.06
C GLY A 138 2.48 20.99 -11.60
N VAL A 139 1.19 20.69 -11.43
CA VAL A 139 0.69 19.32 -11.27
C VAL A 139 -0.07 18.94 -12.55
N VAL A 140 0.28 17.81 -13.11
CA VAL A 140 -0.27 17.32 -14.39
C VAL A 140 -0.65 15.84 -14.26
N PRO A 141 -1.55 15.31 -15.11
CA PRO A 141 -1.77 13.86 -15.19
C PRO A 141 -0.45 13.13 -15.49
N VAL A 142 -0.28 11.94 -14.90
CA VAL A 142 0.96 11.18 -14.99
C VAL A 142 1.31 10.74 -16.41
N ASP A 143 0.31 10.63 -17.30
CA ASP A 143 0.49 10.33 -18.73
C ASP A 143 1.17 11.45 -19.54
N ARG A 144 1.37 12.62 -18.92
CA ARG A 144 2.09 13.76 -19.51
C ARG A 144 3.59 13.76 -19.20
N VAL A 145 4.08 12.82 -18.39
CA VAL A 145 5.50 12.69 -18.09
C VAL A 145 6.10 11.45 -18.75
N ASP A 146 7.41 11.48 -18.96
CA ASP A 146 8.13 10.33 -19.50
C ASP A 146 7.95 9.10 -18.58
N PRO A 147 7.43 7.97 -19.06
CA PRO A 147 7.29 6.75 -18.29
C PRO A 147 8.60 6.24 -17.69
N ALA A 148 9.72 6.43 -18.34
CA ALA A 148 11.03 6.05 -17.82
C ALA A 148 11.45 6.94 -16.64
N ALA A 149 11.15 8.23 -16.69
CA ALA A 149 11.39 9.14 -15.57
C ALA A 149 10.49 8.79 -14.37
N LEU A 150 9.23 8.44 -14.61
CA LEU A 150 8.30 7.98 -13.57
C LEU A 150 8.80 6.68 -12.92
N ALA A 151 9.22 5.70 -13.71
CA ALA A 151 9.74 4.42 -13.21
C ALA A 151 11.01 4.62 -12.38
N ALA A 152 11.94 5.47 -12.82
CA ALA A 152 13.14 5.79 -12.08
C ALA A 152 12.84 6.52 -10.77
N TYR A 153 11.82 7.39 -10.77
CA TYR A 153 11.39 8.10 -9.57
C TYR A 153 10.75 7.13 -8.54
N ASP A 154 9.87 6.25 -8.99
CA ASP A 154 9.27 5.22 -8.16
C ASP A 154 10.31 4.27 -7.57
N SER A 155 11.25 3.81 -8.40
CA SER A 155 12.36 2.95 -8.02
C SER A 155 13.23 3.55 -6.90
N ALA A 156 13.44 4.87 -6.89
CA ALA A 156 14.18 5.54 -5.82
C ALA A 156 13.44 5.53 -4.47
N CYS A 157 12.12 5.36 -4.48
CA CYS A 157 11.26 5.42 -3.29
C CYS A 157 10.75 4.04 -2.83
N HIS A 158 11.06 2.94 -3.54
CA HIS A 158 10.58 1.60 -3.20
C HIS A 158 11.75 0.60 -3.13
N PRO A 159 11.72 -0.41 -2.23
CA PRO A 159 12.82 -1.38 -2.08
C PRO A 159 13.13 -2.22 -3.31
N ALA A 160 12.26 -2.28 -4.30
CA ALA A 160 12.43 -3.02 -5.55
C ALA A 160 11.95 -2.22 -6.76
N ASP A 161 12.47 -2.53 -7.94
CA ASP A 161 11.90 -2.07 -9.20
C ASP A 161 10.60 -2.83 -9.47
N ARG A 162 9.52 -2.09 -9.77
CA ARG A 162 8.19 -2.70 -9.88
C ARG A 162 7.39 -2.29 -11.12
N PRO A 163 7.95 -2.44 -12.34
CA PRO A 163 7.28 -1.99 -13.55
C PRO A 163 5.97 -2.74 -13.83
N ARG A 164 5.86 -4.01 -13.40
CA ARG A 164 4.62 -4.81 -13.52
C ARG A 164 3.50 -4.29 -12.62
N PHE A 165 3.86 -3.65 -11.52
CA PHE A 165 2.93 -2.98 -10.61
C PHE A 165 2.65 -1.55 -11.07
N LEU A 166 3.69 -0.75 -11.31
CA LEU A 166 3.58 0.70 -11.51
C LEU A 166 2.68 1.06 -12.71
N THR A 167 2.91 0.44 -13.85
CA THR A 167 2.16 0.75 -15.07
C THR A 167 0.65 0.54 -14.89
N PRO A 168 0.16 -0.64 -14.44
CA PRO A 168 -1.26 -0.80 -14.18
C PRO A 168 -1.76 0.05 -13.00
N TRP A 169 -0.92 0.33 -11.99
CA TRP A 169 -1.32 1.14 -10.83
C TRP A 169 -1.71 2.56 -11.21
N VAL A 170 -0.91 3.22 -12.03
CA VAL A 170 -1.17 4.61 -12.45
C VAL A 170 -2.29 4.74 -13.48
N SER A 171 -2.72 3.62 -14.10
CA SER A 171 -3.75 3.58 -15.16
C SER A 171 -4.99 2.77 -14.79
N ALA A 172 -5.06 2.20 -13.57
CA ALA A 172 -6.20 1.38 -13.15
C ALA A 172 -7.53 2.15 -13.19
N PRO A 173 -8.64 1.46 -13.51
CA PRO A 173 -9.96 2.09 -13.52
C PRO A 173 -10.27 2.78 -12.20
N GLY A 174 -10.65 4.05 -12.25
CA GLY A 174 -10.95 4.87 -11.07
C GLY A 174 -9.74 5.52 -10.41
N HIS A 175 -8.51 5.07 -10.68
CA HIS A 175 -7.32 5.74 -10.18
C HIS A 175 -7.12 7.10 -10.88
N ARG A 176 -6.63 8.08 -10.13
CA ARG A 176 -6.16 9.37 -10.64
C ARG A 176 -4.70 9.54 -10.22
N ALA A 177 -3.82 9.39 -11.19
CA ALA A 177 -2.38 9.51 -11.00
C ALA A 177 -1.90 10.87 -11.49
N LEU A 178 -1.28 11.63 -10.59
CA LEU A 178 -0.78 12.98 -10.84
C LEU A 178 0.72 13.06 -10.63
N ALA A 179 1.39 13.85 -11.45
CA ALA A 179 2.82 14.14 -11.39
C ALA A 179 3.06 15.62 -11.06
N ARG A 180 4.03 15.88 -10.20
CA ARG A 180 4.56 17.22 -9.96
C ARG A 180 5.74 17.48 -10.87
N VAL A 181 5.68 18.58 -11.64
CA VAL A 181 6.75 19.00 -12.53
C VAL A 181 7.20 20.40 -12.14
N THR A 182 8.47 20.53 -11.81
CA THR A 182 9.14 21.79 -11.44
C THR A 182 10.32 21.99 -12.35
N ASP A 183 10.41 23.12 -13.01
CA ASP A 183 11.47 23.48 -13.98
C ASP A 183 11.71 22.38 -15.04
N GLY A 184 10.62 21.80 -15.54
CA GLY A 184 10.66 20.74 -16.58
C GLY A 184 11.10 19.37 -16.05
N ARG A 185 11.30 19.18 -14.75
CA ARG A 185 11.68 17.92 -14.12
C ARG A 185 10.54 17.34 -13.30
N LEU A 186 10.42 16.01 -13.31
CA LEU A 186 9.57 15.29 -12.37
C LEU A 186 10.15 15.44 -10.95
N THR A 187 9.37 16.03 -10.04
CA THR A 187 9.74 16.24 -8.63
C THR A 187 8.80 15.56 -7.66
N GLY A 188 7.87 14.75 -8.16
CA GLY A 188 6.98 13.94 -7.35
C GLY A 188 5.85 13.34 -8.17
N TYR A 189 5.20 12.33 -7.60
CA TYR A 189 3.95 11.81 -8.11
C TYR A 189 3.11 11.20 -6.99
N GLY A 190 1.82 11.07 -7.23
CA GLY A 190 0.92 10.41 -6.31
C GLY A 190 -0.31 9.87 -7.02
N VAL A 191 -1.00 8.96 -6.33
CA VAL A 191 -2.22 8.34 -6.84
C VAL A 191 -3.31 8.43 -5.80
N VAL A 192 -4.50 8.89 -6.22
CA VAL A 192 -5.72 8.74 -5.43
C VAL A 192 -6.67 7.76 -6.10
N ARG A 193 -7.36 6.97 -5.30
CA ARG A 193 -8.23 5.90 -5.78
C ARG A 193 -9.47 5.74 -4.90
N PRO A 194 -10.61 5.32 -5.46
CA PRO A 194 -11.82 5.00 -4.70
C PRO A 194 -11.61 3.80 -3.79
N ALA A 195 -12.19 3.88 -2.60
CA ALA A 195 -12.35 2.79 -1.66
C ALA A 195 -13.73 2.90 -0.99
N GLU A 196 -14.07 2.01 -0.06
CA GLU A 196 -15.43 1.92 0.47
C GLU A 196 -15.80 3.12 1.35
N SER A 197 -14.90 3.57 2.22
CA SER A 197 -15.18 4.68 3.15
C SER A 197 -14.53 6.00 2.74
N GLU A 198 -13.21 6.07 2.71
CA GLU A 198 -12.44 7.24 2.27
C GLU A 198 -11.65 6.91 1.01
N ALA A 199 -11.46 7.88 0.11
CA ALA A 199 -10.51 7.71 -0.97
C ALA A 199 -9.10 7.48 -0.42
N ARG A 200 -8.35 6.57 -1.03
CA ARG A 200 -7.00 6.23 -0.62
C ARG A 200 -5.98 7.03 -1.45
N ILE A 201 -5.08 7.72 -0.78
CA ILE A 201 -3.92 8.34 -1.44
C ILE A 201 -2.69 7.49 -1.12
N GLY A 202 -2.05 6.99 -2.17
CA GLY A 202 -0.81 6.21 -2.12
C GLY A 202 -0.41 5.69 -3.50
N PRO A 203 0.91 5.87 -3.86
CA PRO A 203 1.91 6.60 -3.11
C PRO A 203 1.70 8.11 -3.12
N LEU A 204 2.42 8.81 -2.22
CA LEU A 204 2.67 10.24 -2.33
C LEU A 204 4.18 10.43 -2.17
N PHE A 205 4.88 10.51 -3.29
CA PHE A 205 6.33 10.70 -3.33
C PHE A 205 6.65 12.08 -3.87
N ALA A 206 7.57 12.80 -3.21
CA ALA A 206 7.90 14.17 -3.59
C ALA A 206 9.32 14.55 -3.13
N ASP A 207 10.01 15.38 -3.92
CA ASP A 207 11.35 15.88 -3.59
C ASP A 207 11.33 16.80 -2.36
N THR A 208 10.25 17.56 -2.18
CA THR A 208 10.13 18.55 -1.11
C THR A 208 8.75 18.52 -0.44
N PRO A 209 8.62 19.04 0.81
CA PRO A 209 7.31 19.22 1.44
C PRO A 209 6.35 20.10 0.63
N ALA A 210 6.87 21.08 -0.13
CA ALA A 210 6.05 21.95 -0.97
C ALA A 210 5.47 21.18 -2.17
N ASP A 211 6.26 20.30 -2.80
CA ASP A 211 5.78 19.41 -3.89
C ASP A 211 4.76 18.40 -3.37
N ALA A 212 5.01 17.80 -2.19
CA ALA A 212 4.07 16.89 -1.54
C ALA A 212 2.74 17.57 -1.20
N SER A 213 2.80 18.81 -0.71
CA SER A 213 1.62 19.62 -0.43
C SER A 213 0.81 19.90 -1.69
N ALA A 214 1.47 20.31 -2.78
CA ALA A 214 0.81 20.56 -4.05
C ALA A 214 0.14 19.29 -4.62
N LEU A 215 0.82 18.13 -4.53
CA LEU A 215 0.25 16.86 -4.94
C LEU A 215 -0.94 16.45 -4.06
N LEU A 216 -0.83 16.57 -2.72
CA LEU A 216 -1.92 16.22 -1.80
C LEU A 216 -3.17 17.05 -2.08
N ASP A 217 -3.02 18.39 -2.27
CA ASP A 217 -4.12 19.30 -2.58
C ASP A 217 -4.80 18.94 -3.92
N ALA A 218 -4.00 18.60 -4.96
CA ALA A 218 -4.52 18.19 -6.25
C ALA A 218 -5.23 16.82 -6.20
N LEU A 219 -4.64 15.84 -5.52
CA LEU A 219 -5.22 14.50 -5.35
C LEU A 219 -6.52 14.53 -4.53
N ALA A 220 -6.60 15.39 -3.51
CA ALA A 220 -7.84 15.61 -2.77
C ALA A 220 -8.93 16.26 -3.63
N THR A 221 -8.54 17.14 -4.57
CA THR A 221 -9.47 17.71 -5.56
C THR A 221 -10.03 16.62 -6.46
N GLU A 222 -9.18 15.70 -6.96
CA GLU A 222 -9.62 14.54 -7.74
C GLU A 222 -10.53 13.59 -6.93
N ALA A 223 -10.22 13.35 -5.64
CA ALA A 223 -11.07 12.56 -4.76
C ALA A 223 -12.49 13.13 -4.67
N ARG A 224 -12.63 14.43 -4.49
CA ARG A 224 -13.95 15.09 -4.49
C ARG A 224 -14.67 14.96 -5.84
N ALA A 225 -13.93 15.02 -6.95
CA ALA A 225 -14.52 14.91 -8.29
C ALA A 225 -15.20 13.55 -8.54
N PHE A 226 -14.76 12.46 -7.88
CA PHE A 226 -15.47 11.19 -7.91
C PHE A 226 -16.34 10.91 -6.67
N GLY A 227 -16.66 11.95 -5.88
CA GLY A 227 -17.64 11.89 -4.79
C GLY A 227 -17.09 11.51 -3.43
N ALA A 228 -15.77 11.44 -3.23
CA ALA A 228 -15.13 11.11 -1.97
C ALA A 228 -14.42 12.34 -1.35
N PRO A 229 -15.10 13.14 -0.53
CA PRO A 229 -14.49 14.34 0.06
C PRO A 229 -13.43 14.01 1.13
N ARG A 230 -13.51 12.84 1.75
CA ARG A 230 -12.55 12.38 2.75
C ARG A 230 -11.49 11.52 2.10
N VAL A 231 -10.26 11.67 2.56
CA VAL A 231 -9.10 10.89 2.12
C VAL A 231 -8.44 10.18 3.29
N ALA A 232 -7.82 9.03 3.01
CA ALA A 232 -6.96 8.31 3.93
C ALA A 232 -5.56 8.17 3.32
N VAL A 233 -4.52 8.52 4.09
CA VAL A 233 -3.13 8.57 3.64
C VAL A 233 -2.25 7.87 4.67
N ASP A 234 -1.48 6.86 4.25
CA ASP A 234 -0.59 6.08 5.13
C ASP A 234 0.82 6.68 5.11
N MET A 235 1.17 7.45 6.14
CA MET A 235 2.38 8.25 6.21
C MET A 235 3.44 7.62 7.12
N PRO A 236 4.68 7.35 6.61
CA PRO A 236 5.75 6.78 7.40
C PRO A 236 6.37 7.81 8.35
N GLU A 237 6.55 7.46 9.63
CA GLU A 237 7.24 8.30 10.61
C GLU A 237 8.73 8.53 10.29
N ALA A 238 9.30 7.67 9.47
CA ALA A 238 10.67 7.83 8.98
C ALA A 238 10.85 9.12 8.14
N ASN A 239 9.75 9.71 7.61
CA ASN A 239 9.74 11.07 7.08
C ASN A 239 8.90 11.99 7.99
N PRO A 240 9.50 12.72 8.93
CA PRO A 240 8.75 13.60 9.83
C PRO A 240 7.99 14.74 9.14
N ALA A 241 8.34 15.08 7.90
CA ALA A 241 7.61 16.09 7.12
C ALA A 241 6.23 15.58 6.68
N ALA A 242 6.05 14.26 6.53
CA ALA A 242 4.78 13.66 6.16
C ALA A 242 3.69 13.91 7.23
N ALA A 243 3.97 13.59 8.50
CA ALA A 243 3.04 13.82 9.59
C ALA A 243 2.70 15.32 9.75
N ARG A 244 3.72 16.22 9.61
CA ARG A 244 3.47 17.67 9.64
C ARG A 244 2.56 18.11 8.50
N LEU A 245 2.73 17.55 7.30
CA LEU A 245 1.86 17.84 6.16
C LEU A 245 0.43 17.42 6.47
N ALA A 246 0.19 16.20 6.96
CA ALA A 246 -1.15 15.71 7.31
C ALA A 246 -1.85 16.65 8.31
N LEU A 247 -1.19 16.93 9.43
CA LEU A 247 -1.74 17.80 10.48
C LEU A 247 -2.02 19.23 9.98
N SER A 248 -1.15 19.78 9.12
CA SER A 248 -1.35 21.09 8.51
C SER A 248 -2.57 21.16 7.58
N ARG A 249 -3.04 20.02 7.09
CA ARG A 249 -4.24 19.88 6.25
C ARG A 249 -5.47 19.41 7.03
N GLY A 250 -5.40 19.35 8.38
CA GLY A 250 -6.51 18.96 9.23
C GLY A 250 -6.81 17.44 9.19
N LEU A 251 -5.87 16.62 8.69
CA LEU A 251 -6.02 15.19 8.76
C LEU A 251 -5.66 14.67 10.16
N GLU A 252 -6.41 13.69 10.66
CA GLU A 252 -6.25 13.13 12.00
C GLU A 252 -5.73 11.67 11.93
N PRO A 253 -4.85 11.25 12.86
CA PRO A 253 -4.40 9.86 12.91
C PRO A 253 -5.54 8.93 13.32
N SER A 254 -5.68 7.79 12.64
CA SER A 254 -6.78 6.84 12.88
C SER A 254 -6.33 5.40 13.06
N PHE A 255 -5.18 5.02 12.51
CA PHE A 255 -4.67 3.66 12.52
C PHE A 255 -3.14 3.68 12.41
N GLU A 256 -2.46 2.66 12.97
CA GLU A 256 -1.01 2.56 12.86
C GLU A 256 -0.54 1.13 12.57
N THR A 257 0.61 1.02 11.92
CA THR A 257 1.35 -0.22 11.69
C THR A 257 2.83 -0.01 11.98
N ALA A 258 3.57 -1.11 12.10
CA ALA A 258 5.03 -1.08 12.03
C ALA A 258 5.49 -1.71 10.71
N ARG A 259 6.25 -0.97 9.91
CA ARG A 259 7.02 -1.53 8.80
C ARG A 259 8.11 -2.42 9.39
N MET A 260 8.15 -3.68 8.96
CA MET A 260 9.11 -4.67 9.46
C MET A 260 9.72 -5.45 8.30
N TYR A 261 10.95 -5.95 8.48
CA TYR A 261 11.67 -6.70 7.45
C TYR A 261 12.37 -7.91 8.05
N THR A 262 12.53 -8.99 7.26
CA THR A 262 13.33 -10.18 7.64
C THR A 262 14.83 -10.00 7.41
N GLY A 263 15.24 -8.99 6.70
CA GLY A 263 16.64 -8.72 6.33
C GLY A 263 16.83 -7.30 5.82
N PRO A 264 18.02 -6.97 5.31
CA PRO A 264 18.29 -5.66 4.74
C PRO A 264 17.49 -5.45 3.45
N ILE A 265 17.12 -4.19 3.20
CA ILE A 265 16.56 -3.73 1.93
C ILE A 265 17.56 -2.83 1.23
N ARG A 266 17.42 -2.65 -0.09
CA ARG A 266 18.19 -1.61 -0.78
C ARG A 266 17.82 -0.23 -0.24
N PRO A 267 18.77 0.72 -0.18
CA PRO A 267 18.48 2.09 0.26
C PRO A 267 17.38 2.73 -0.60
N VAL A 268 16.47 3.44 0.05
CA VAL A 268 15.41 4.22 -0.60
C VAL A 268 15.54 5.70 -0.18
N ALA A 269 15.03 6.61 -1.02
CA ALA A 269 14.96 8.04 -0.72
C ALA A 269 13.85 8.31 0.32
N GLN A 270 14.11 7.95 1.57
CA GLN A 270 13.13 7.96 2.67
C GLN A 270 12.48 9.34 2.88
N ASP A 271 13.23 10.40 2.69
CA ASP A 271 12.79 11.81 2.78
C ASP A 271 11.80 12.21 1.68
N ARG A 272 11.74 11.46 0.57
CA ARG A 272 10.77 11.63 -0.51
C ARG A 272 9.45 10.88 -0.28
N ILE A 273 9.38 9.96 0.67
CA ILE A 273 8.20 9.12 0.92
C ILE A 273 7.28 9.85 1.91
N PHE A 274 6.30 10.58 1.42
CA PHE A 274 5.25 11.21 2.23
C PHE A 274 4.10 10.25 2.53
N ALA A 275 3.78 9.36 1.60
CA ALA A 275 2.88 8.23 1.86
C ALA A 275 3.37 6.99 1.13
N VAL A 276 3.25 5.84 1.81
CA VAL A 276 3.49 4.54 1.18
C VAL A 276 2.41 4.23 0.14
N THR A 277 2.69 3.30 -0.77
CA THR A 277 1.74 2.97 -1.83
C THR A 277 0.48 2.33 -1.25
N THR A 278 0.66 1.28 -0.47
CA THR A 278 -0.37 0.60 0.32
C THR A 278 0.26 -0.07 1.54
N LEU A 279 -0.53 -0.37 2.56
CA LEU A 279 -0.06 -1.20 3.68
C LEU A 279 -0.02 -2.68 3.33
N GLU A 280 -0.70 -3.07 2.26
CA GLU A 280 -0.86 -4.46 1.85
C GLU A 280 0.27 -4.95 0.93
N LEU A 281 0.92 -4.02 0.17
CA LEU A 281 1.97 -4.35 -0.79
C LEU A 281 3.25 -3.49 -0.66
N GLY A 282 3.29 -2.53 0.26
CA GLY A 282 4.44 -1.67 0.55
C GLY A 282 4.53 -0.35 -0.22
#